data_aae8da18a21628dbb589907e9c71a25a
#
_entry.id   aae8da18a21628dbb589907e9c71a25a
#
_cell.length_a   1.000
_cell.length_b   1.000
_cell.length_c   1.000
_cell.angle_alpha   90.00
_cell.angle_beta   90.00
_cell.angle_gamma   90.00
#
_symmetry.space_group_name_H-M   'P 1'
#
loop_
_entity.id
_entity.type
_entity.pdbx_description
1 polymer ?
#
loop_
_entity_poly.entity_id
_entity_poly.type
_entity_poly.pdbx_seq_one_letter_code
_entity_poly.pdbx_strand_id
1 'polypeptide(L)'
;MSRLLRRWAPRPAAVGLRARRGAAAFGTMAVVLAIAPLMPGPHEPGSKPALRGSTIPALMVPDSTGPAGKGRAGKGSGFRQIVLPDLAVIEPHGLSVAHVTALGKLRGVSDVLAVDGAAISVRGRQVNVIGVNAEQFRAWTPLGTASNQRLWAKLDAGNFVSSGQARHLLRLHRGTRYQLAGASRLTLPYGGASAFGIRGVDLVVSNRASATLGLIHNVAALISAPGVAMPALKREVGAVVGRGARVVGLRQPRLPVDTSTSGHKPRSYLELFRESAARYCPGLSWTVLAAIGQIESGFGANNGPSSAGALGPMQFLPSTWREWGISAFGEPDPPNVMDPYDAVPSAARYLCAAGAGTRAGLARAIFAYNHADWYVAEVLALARQYARVYG
;
A
#
# COMPACT_ATOMS: atom_id res chain seq x y z
N MET A 1 27.58 55.48 24.01
CA MET A 1 26.76 55.90 25.18
C MET A 1 25.93 54.72 25.55
N SER A 2 26.34 53.96 26.49
CA SER A 2 25.98 53.90 27.93
C SER A 2 24.65 53.23 28.13
N ARG A 3 24.73 51.97 28.69
CA ARG A 3 24.35 51.56 30.06
C ARG A 3 22.82 51.37 30.22
N LEU A 4 22.22 50.41 30.86
CA LEU A 4 22.47 49.57 32.06
C LEU A 4 21.33 48.52 32.22
N LEU A 5 21.64 47.26 32.49
CA LEU A 5 21.32 46.49 33.77
C LEU A 5 19.82 46.35 34.11
N ARG A 6 19.24 45.21 34.57
CA ARG A 6 19.64 44.13 35.47
C ARG A 6 18.49 43.08 35.52
N ARG A 7 18.84 41.83 35.60
CA ARG A 7 18.41 40.76 36.53
C ARG A 7 17.05 40.88 37.25
N TRP A 8 16.26 39.83 37.14
CA TRP A 8 15.55 39.24 38.29
C TRP A 8 15.25 37.75 38.05
N ALA A 9 15.79 36.89 38.92
CA ALA A 9 15.38 35.53 39.19
C ALA A 9 14.73 35.49 40.58
N PRO A 10 13.79 34.64 40.88
CA PRO A 10 13.63 34.12 42.22
C PRO A 10 13.87 32.59 42.31
N ARG A 11 14.41 32.23 43.43
CA ARG A 11 14.83 30.93 43.96
C ARG A 11 13.63 30.08 44.44
N PRO A 12 13.83 28.75 44.67
CA PRO A 12 12.76 27.80 44.95
C PRO A 12 12.40 27.74 46.43
N ALA A 13 11.14 27.40 46.72
CA ALA A 13 10.69 26.99 48.02
C ALA A 13 10.32 25.51 48.02
N ALA A 14 11.00 24.73 48.88
CA ALA A 14 10.64 23.39 49.27
C ALA A 14 9.52 23.44 50.32
N VAL A 15 8.52 22.55 50.22
CA VAL A 15 7.81 21.96 51.39
C VAL A 15 6.85 20.83 50.93
N GLY A 16 7.00 19.67 51.58
CA GLY A 16 5.87 18.86 52.04
C GLY A 16 5.43 17.65 51.23
N LEU A 17 5.99 16.51 51.57
CA LEU A 17 5.39 15.17 51.32
C LEU A 17 3.99 15.07 51.93
N ARG A 18 2.98 14.79 51.15
CA ARG A 18 1.79 14.04 51.60
C ARG A 18 1.32 13.11 50.47
N ALA A 19 1.44 11.81 50.70
CA ALA A 19 0.86 10.76 49.90
C ALA A 19 -0.67 10.89 49.88
N ARG A 20 -1.23 11.02 48.68
CA ARG A 20 -2.66 10.71 48.41
C ARG A 20 -2.73 9.76 47.22
N ARG A 21 -3.31 8.59 47.48
CA ARG A 21 -3.79 7.66 46.47
C ARG A 21 -4.75 8.43 45.56
N GLY A 22 -4.42 8.51 44.26
CA GLY A 22 -5.24 9.21 43.28
C GLY A 22 -5.18 8.44 41.93
N ALA A 23 -6.31 8.01 41.54
CA ALA A 23 -6.73 7.46 40.25
C ALA A 23 -5.76 7.65 39.07
N ALA A 24 -5.49 6.55 38.40
CA ALA A 24 -4.84 6.53 37.10
C ALA A 24 -5.69 7.31 36.10
N ALA A 25 -5.24 8.50 35.75
CA ALA A 25 -5.78 9.24 34.59
C ALA A 25 -5.35 8.50 33.34
N PHE A 26 -6.28 7.80 32.71
CA PHE A 26 -6.11 7.30 31.35
C PHE A 26 -5.99 8.51 30.41
N GLY A 27 -4.75 8.84 30.05
CA GLY A 27 -4.49 9.78 28.97
C GLY A 27 -5.04 9.20 27.68
N THR A 28 -6.08 9.82 27.14
CA THR A 28 -6.55 9.60 25.77
C THR A 28 -5.42 9.98 24.81
N MET A 29 -4.63 8.99 24.42
CA MET A 29 -3.55 9.14 23.45
C MET A 29 -4.18 9.10 22.06
N ALA A 30 -4.24 10.25 21.41
CA ALA A 30 -4.71 10.38 20.05
C ALA A 30 -3.92 9.45 19.13
N VAL A 31 -4.64 8.58 18.41
CA VAL A 31 -4.07 7.77 17.31
C VAL A 31 -3.71 8.75 16.19
N VAL A 32 -2.47 9.22 16.18
CA VAL A 32 -1.95 10.04 15.10
C VAL A 32 -1.34 9.10 14.07
N LEU A 33 -2.12 8.76 13.05
CA LEU A 33 -1.58 8.25 11.79
C LEU A 33 -0.81 9.40 11.11
N ALA A 34 0.45 9.57 11.48
CA ALA A 34 1.31 10.59 10.91
C ALA A 34 1.68 10.20 9.47
N ILE A 35 1.15 10.94 8.51
CA ILE A 35 1.62 10.92 7.13
C ILE A 35 2.75 11.94 7.03
N ALA A 36 3.99 11.51 7.28
CA ALA A 36 5.18 12.33 7.05
C ALA A 36 5.66 12.14 5.59
N PRO A 37 6.04 13.22 4.88
CA PRO A 37 6.68 13.10 3.58
C PRO A 37 8.12 12.58 3.76
N LEU A 38 8.49 11.54 2.98
CA LEU A 38 9.88 11.07 2.90
C LEU A 38 10.70 12.07 2.08
N MET A 39 11.77 12.58 2.69
CA MET A 39 12.87 13.25 1.96
C MET A 39 13.84 12.19 1.44
N PRO A 40 14.38 12.33 0.22
CA PRO A 40 15.40 11.43 -0.30
C PRO A 40 16.77 11.75 0.33
N GLY A 41 17.49 10.70 0.75
CA GLY A 41 18.87 10.79 1.24
C GLY A 41 19.89 10.77 0.10
N PRO A 42 21.13 11.23 0.35
CA PRO A 42 22.14 11.43 -0.68
C PRO A 42 22.73 10.12 -1.23
N HIS A 43 23.00 10.11 -2.55
CA HIS A 43 23.65 9.01 -3.27
C HIS A 43 25.18 9.12 -3.16
N GLU A 44 25.85 7.99 -2.88
CA GLU A 44 27.28 7.82 -3.13
C GLU A 44 27.52 7.14 -4.48
N PRO A 45 28.59 7.52 -5.23
CA PRO A 45 28.88 6.96 -6.53
C PRO A 45 29.81 5.74 -6.41
N GLY A 46 29.40 4.59 -6.89
CA GLY A 46 30.17 3.36 -6.97
C GLY A 46 30.39 2.88 -8.41
N SER A 47 31.63 2.66 -8.74
CA SER A 47 32.35 2.25 -9.94
C SER A 47 31.72 1.17 -10.83
N LYS A 48 31.95 1.32 -12.17
CA LYS A 48 31.57 0.39 -13.25
C LYS A 48 32.46 -0.87 -13.26
N PRO A 49 31.94 -1.99 -13.73
CA PRO A 49 32.73 -2.95 -14.52
C PRO A 49 32.14 -3.23 -15.90
N ALA A 50 33.04 -3.57 -16.80
CA ALA A 50 32.87 -3.71 -18.21
C ALA A 50 32.07 -4.96 -18.64
N LEU A 51 31.34 -4.79 -19.75
CA LEU A 51 30.59 -5.82 -20.47
C LEU A 51 31.51 -6.82 -21.16
N ARG A 52 31.33 -8.10 -20.89
CA ARG A 52 31.65 -9.21 -21.80
C ARG A 52 30.39 -9.98 -22.15
N GLY A 53 30.17 -10.15 -23.44
CA GLY A 53 29.03 -10.83 -24.01
C GLY A 53 28.92 -12.30 -23.57
N SER A 54 27.72 -12.75 -23.37
CA SER A 54 27.39 -14.18 -23.30
C SER A 54 25.98 -14.43 -23.80
N THR A 55 25.91 -15.40 -24.65
CA THR A 55 24.79 -16.04 -25.32
C THR A 55 23.63 -16.33 -24.37
N ILE A 56 22.39 -16.04 -24.83
CA ILE A 56 21.13 -16.23 -24.14
C ILE A 56 20.82 -17.73 -24.02
N PRO A 57 20.59 -18.28 -22.82
CA PRO A 57 19.87 -19.54 -22.70
C PRO A 57 18.35 -19.26 -22.68
N ALA A 58 17.65 -20.07 -23.48
CA ALA A 58 16.20 -20.08 -23.57
C ALA A 58 15.54 -20.25 -22.19
N LEU A 59 14.49 -19.47 -21.96
CA LEU A 59 13.61 -19.56 -20.81
C LEU A 59 13.05 -20.99 -20.71
N MET A 60 13.43 -21.73 -19.70
CA MET A 60 12.73 -22.95 -19.30
C MET A 60 11.40 -22.56 -18.67
N VAL A 61 10.33 -22.70 -19.42
CA VAL A 61 8.96 -22.78 -18.91
C VAL A 61 8.85 -24.12 -18.17
N PRO A 62 8.41 -24.19 -16.91
CA PRO A 62 8.07 -25.47 -16.34
C PRO A 62 6.82 -26.01 -17.00
N ASP A 63 6.98 -27.09 -17.74
CA ASP A 63 5.94 -27.86 -18.39
C ASP A 63 5.04 -28.48 -17.31
N SER A 64 3.81 -28.01 -17.21
CA SER A 64 2.77 -28.58 -16.35
C SER A 64 1.80 -29.45 -17.16
N THR A 65 2.31 -30.50 -17.76
CA THR A 65 1.53 -31.62 -18.24
C THR A 65 1.63 -32.79 -17.25
N GLY A 66 0.80 -32.76 -16.22
CA GLY A 66 0.48 -33.90 -15.36
C GLY A 66 -0.98 -34.26 -15.50
N PRO A 67 -1.35 -35.55 -15.52
CA PRO A 67 -2.71 -36.00 -15.86
C PRO A 67 -3.73 -35.57 -14.81
N ALA A 68 -4.93 -35.21 -15.28
CA ALA A 68 -6.08 -34.81 -14.50
C ALA A 68 -6.49 -35.93 -13.50
N GLY A 69 -5.93 -35.84 -12.29
CA GLY A 69 -6.40 -36.59 -11.14
C GLY A 69 -7.67 -35.91 -10.60
N LYS A 70 -8.81 -36.61 -10.62
CA LYS A 70 -10.04 -36.22 -9.92
C LYS A 70 -9.77 -36.19 -8.40
N GLY A 71 -9.21 -35.10 -7.91
CA GLY A 71 -9.01 -34.79 -6.50
C GLY A 71 -10.16 -33.94 -6.00
N ARG A 72 -10.84 -34.44 -4.98
CA ARG A 72 -11.89 -33.83 -4.17
C ARG A 72 -11.56 -32.35 -3.89
N ALA A 73 -12.41 -31.43 -4.35
CA ALA A 73 -12.31 -30.00 -4.09
C ALA A 73 -12.35 -29.72 -2.59
N GLY A 74 -11.19 -29.54 -2.00
CA GLY A 74 -11.05 -28.87 -0.72
C GLY A 74 -11.49 -27.42 -0.93
N LYS A 75 -12.35 -26.89 -0.05
CA LYS A 75 -12.79 -25.50 0.02
C LYS A 75 -11.58 -24.58 0.31
N GLY A 76 -10.75 -24.33 -0.70
CA GLY A 76 -9.84 -23.20 -0.72
C GLY A 76 -10.63 -22.04 -1.29
N SER A 77 -11.02 -21.08 -0.45
CA SER A 77 -11.56 -19.80 -0.92
C SER A 77 -10.47 -19.08 -1.71
N GLY A 78 -10.46 -19.30 -3.02
CA GLY A 78 -9.52 -18.63 -3.89
C GLY A 78 -9.79 -17.13 -3.84
N PHE A 79 -8.81 -16.36 -3.43
CA PHE A 79 -8.79 -14.91 -3.57
C PHE A 79 -9.20 -14.54 -5.00
N ARG A 80 -10.27 -13.77 -5.18
CA ARG A 80 -10.89 -13.51 -6.48
C ARG A 80 -10.91 -12.04 -6.90
N GLN A 81 -10.62 -11.12 -5.98
CA GLN A 81 -10.79 -9.69 -6.25
C GLN A 81 -9.86 -8.86 -5.36
N ILE A 82 -9.29 -7.79 -5.95
CA ILE A 82 -8.63 -6.70 -5.22
C ILE A 82 -9.61 -5.55 -5.05
N VAL A 83 -9.74 -5.07 -3.82
CA VAL A 83 -10.50 -3.88 -3.48
C VAL A 83 -9.53 -2.73 -3.22
N LEU A 84 -9.64 -1.67 -4.00
CA LEU A 84 -8.75 -0.52 -3.89
C LEU A 84 -9.37 0.51 -2.94
N PRO A 85 -8.70 0.84 -1.83
CA PRO A 85 -9.18 1.86 -0.94
C PRO A 85 -8.98 3.26 -1.57
N ASP A 86 -10.08 3.99 -1.72
CA ASP A 86 -10.09 5.36 -2.20
C ASP A 86 -9.97 6.37 -1.06
N LEU A 87 -10.50 5.99 0.11
CA LEU A 87 -10.60 6.86 1.26
C LEU A 87 -10.52 6.05 2.56
N ALA A 88 -9.92 6.63 3.60
CA ALA A 88 -9.98 6.13 4.95
C ALA A 88 -10.69 7.12 5.88
N VAL A 89 -11.52 6.60 6.74
CA VAL A 89 -12.10 7.32 7.90
C VAL A 89 -11.38 6.84 9.14
N ILE A 90 -11.00 7.77 10.02
CA ILE A 90 -10.38 7.46 11.31
C ILE A 90 -11.22 8.14 12.38
N GLU A 91 -11.79 7.37 13.30
CA GLU A 91 -12.55 7.84 14.45
C GLU A 91 -11.86 7.36 15.73
N PRO A 92 -11.25 8.26 16.52
CA PRO A 92 -10.46 7.88 17.69
C PRO A 92 -11.21 7.03 18.74
N HIS A 93 -12.52 7.13 18.79
CA HIS A 93 -13.37 6.37 19.71
C HIS A 93 -14.03 5.14 19.06
N GLY A 94 -13.75 4.90 17.79
CA GLY A 94 -14.32 3.83 16.99
C GLY A 94 -15.64 4.20 16.32
N LEU A 95 -15.83 3.71 15.11
CA LEU A 95 -17.08 3.86 14.35
C LEU A 95 -18.12 2.88 14.87
N SER A 96 -19.34 3.38 15.06
CA SER A 96 -20.48 2.50 15.37
C SER A 96 -20.82 1.60 14.17
N VAL A 97 -21.48 0.49 14.43
CA VAL A 97 -22.01 -0.38 13.37
C VAL A 97 -22.96 0.39 12.44
N ALA A 98 -23.73 1.33 12.98
CA ALA A 98 -24.60 2.21 12.20
C ALA A 98 -23.79 3.09 11.22
N HIS A 99 -22.67 3.67 11.67
CA HIS A 99 -21.79 4.45 10.79
C HIS A 99 -21.23 3.58 9.67
N VAL A 100 -20.67 2.40 9.98
CA VAL A 100 -20.11 1.49 8.98
C VAL A 100 -21.16 1.07 7.95
N THR A 101 -22.37 0.75 8.42
CA THR A 101 -23.51 0.39 7.54
C THR A 101 -23.94 1.57 6.66
N ALA A 102 -24.00 2.77 7.21
CA ALA A 102 -24.39 3.97 6.45
C ALA A 102 -23.33 4.32 5.38
N LEU A 103 -22.03 4.17 5.70
CA LEU A 103 -20.94 4.33 4.72
C LEU A 103 -21.09 3.39 3.52
N GLY A 104 -21.46 2.12 3.77
CA GLY A 104 -21.70 1.13 2.71
C GLY A 104 -22.91 1.41 1.83
N LYS A 105 -23.85 2.24 2.30
CA LYS A 105 -25.06 2.65 1.54
C LYS A 105 -24.86 3.92 0.72
N LEU A 106 -23.73 4.61 0.83
CA LEU A 106 -23.47 5.81 0.06
C LEU A 106 -23.40 5.50 -1.44
N ARG A 107 -23.93 6.40 -2.25
CA ARG A 107 -23.97 6.22 -3.69
C ARG A 107 -22.56 6.10 -4.27
N GLY A 108 -22.33 5.02 -5.01
CA GLY A 108 -21.03 4.74 -5.67
C GLY A 108 -19.97 4.13 -4.76
N VAL A 109 -20.26 3.93 -3.48
CA VAL A 109 -19.44 3.07 -2.61
C VAL A 109 -19.68 1.62 -3.00
N SER A 110 -18.62 0.89 -3.33
CA SER A 110 -18.66 -0.53 -3.66
C SER A 110 -18.39 -1.41 -2.44
N ASP A 111 -17.44 -0.99 -1.61
CA ASP A 111 -16.98 -1.78 -0.46
C ASP A 111 -16.55 -0.90 0.71
N VAL A 112 -16.76 -1.39 1.92
CA VAL A 112 -16.31 -0.79 3.18
C VAL A 112 -15.70 -1.87 4.06
N LEU A 113 -14.50 -1.63 4.57
CA LEU A 113 -13.85 -2.50 5.55
C LEU A 113 -13.51 -1.70 6.81
N ALA A 114 -14.18 -2.01 7.90
CA ALA A 114 -13.82 -1.50 9.22
C ALA A 114 -12.68 -2.33 9.82
N VAL A 115 -11.76 -1.66 10.49
CA VAL A 115 -10.60 -2.29 11.14
C VAL A 115 -10.41 -1.73 12.55
N ASP A 116 -9.98 -2.59 13.45
CA ASP A 116 -9.52 -2.18 14.77
C ASP A 116 -8.14 -1.56 14.69
N GLY A 117 -7.74 -0.80 15.69
CA GLY A 117 -6.37 -0.31 15.71
C GLY A 117 -6.01 0.49 16.94
N ALA A 118 -4.72 0.64 17.16
CA ALA A 118 -4.12 1.52 18.16
C ALA A 118 -2.64 1.73 17.88
N ALA A 119 -2.05 2.74 18.53
CA ALA A 119 -0.62 2.81 18.70
C ALA A 119 -0.23 1.95 19.91
N ILE A 120 0.69 1.00 19.71
CA ILE A 120 1.18 0.12 20.79
C ILE A 120 2.69 0.13 20.85
N SER A 121 3.26 -0.37 21.95
CA SER A 121 4.70 -0.48 22.10
C SER A 121 5.21 -1.88 21.72
N VAL A 122 6.23 -1.93 20.88
CA VAL A 122 6.97 -3.15 20.54
C VAL A 122 8.47 -2.84 20.64
N ARG A 123 9.20 -3.59 21.45
CA ARG A 123 10.62 -3.36 21.71
C ARG A 123 10.95 -1.90 22.10
N GLY A 124 10.07 -1.29 22.92
CA GLY A 124 10.23 0.09 23.38
C GLY A 124 9.92 1.17 22.32
N ARG A 125 9.44 0.80 21.14
CA ARG A 125 9.05 1.75 20.09
C ARG A 125 7.54 1.74 19.87
N GLN A 126 6.97 2.94 19.69
CA GLN A 126 5.57 3.10 19.33
C GLN A 126 5.38 2.76 17.84
N VAL A 127 4.38 1.94 17.56
CA VAL A 127 4.00 1.51 16.20
C VAL A 127 2.49 1.42 16.07
N ASN A 128 1.99 1.72 14.89
CA ASN A 128 0.56 1.63 14.58
C ASN A 128 0.20 0.20 14.19
N VAL A 129 -0.75 -0.37 14.89
CA VAL A 129 -1.23 -1.75 14.66
C VAL A 129 -2.69 -1.72 14.26
N ILE A 130 -3.05 -2.51 13.27
CA ILE A 130 -4.44 -2.80 12.93
C ILE A 130 -4.78 -4.26 13.23
N GLY A 131 -6.01 -4.47 13.71
CA GLY A 131 -6.65 -5.77 13.89
C GLY A 131 -7.60 -6.04 12.73
N VAL A 132 -7.48 -7.20 12.09
CA VAL A 132 -8.23 -7.51 10.87
C VAL A 132 -8.69 -8.96 10.82
N ASN A 133 -9.75 -9.20 10.07
CA ASN A 133 -10.03 -10.52 9.50
C ASN A 133 -9.10 -10.71 8.29
N ALA A 134 -8.27 -11.74 8.29
CA ALA A 134 -7.25 -11.96 7.27
C ALA A 134 -7.84 -12.15 5.87
N GLU A 135 -8.94 -12.89 5.75
CA GLU A 135 -9.60 -13.15 4.46
C GLU A 135 -10.17 -11.86 3.84
N GLN A 136 -10.84 -11.03 4.65
CA GLN A 136 -11.41 -9.77 4.20
C GLN A 136 -10.32 -8.74 3.87
N PHE A 137 -9.36 -8.53 4.78
CA PHE A 137 -8.32 -7.52 4.61
C PHE A 137 -7.35 -7.85 3.46
N ARG A 138 -7.16 -9.14 3.17
CA ARG A 138 -6.35 -9.62 2.06
C ARG A 138 -6.74 -8.96 0.73
N ALA A 139 -8.04 -8.83 0.47
CA ALA A 139 -8.56 -8.19 -0.73
C ALA A 139 -8.19 -6.70 -0.83
N TRP A 140 -7.92 -6.03 0.27
CA TRP A 140 -7.60 -4.61 0.34
C TRP A 140 -6.10 -4.29 0.27
N THR A 141 -5.28 -5.30 0.05
CA THR A 141 -3.82 -5.15 -0.06
C THR A 141 -3.36 -5.27 -1.51
N PRO A 142 -2.17 -4.72 -1.85
CA PRO A 142 -1.60 -4.87 -3.19
C PRO A 142 -1.49 -6.33 -3.60
N LEU A 143 -1.56 -6.58 -4.91
CA LEU A 143 -1.61 -7.91 -5.48
C LEU A 143 -0.52 -8.86 -4.95
N GLY A 144 0.72 -8.39 -4.87
CA GLY A 144 1.83 -9.20 -4.35
C GLY A 144 1.65 -9.62 -2.90
N THR A 145 0.98 -8.80 -2.07
CA THR A 145 0.61 -9.15 -0.70
C THR A 145 -0.62 -10.04 -0.69
N ALA A 146 -1.65 -9.67 -1.43
CA ALA A 146 -2.90 -10.42 -1.54
C ALA A 146 -2.66 -11.87 -1.99
N SER A 147 -1.74 -12.09 -2.92
CA SER A 147 -1.38 -13.43 -3.44
C SER A 147 -0.48 -14.24 -2.50
N ASN A 148 0.05 -13.65 -1.43
CA ASN A 148 0.96 -14.32 -0.52
C ASN A 148 0.21 -15.20 0.51
N GLN A 149 -0.25 -16.37 0.07
CA GLN A 149 -0.99 -17.31 0.90
C GLN A 149 -0.27 -17.66 2.21
N ARG A 150 1.08 -17.78 2.19
CA ARG A 150 1.86 -18.11 3.39
C ARG A 150 1.80 -17.02 4.45
N LEU A 151 1.76 -15.75 4.04
CA LEU A 151 1.64 -14.62 4.97
C LEU A 151 0.28 -14.65 5.68
N TRP A 152 -0.79 -14.84 4.91
CA TRP A 152 -2.16 -14.88 5.43
C TRP A 152 -2.40 -16.08 6.33
N ALA A 153 -1.91 -17.27 5.94
CA ALA A 153 -1.97 -18.47 6.79
C ALA A 153 -1.23 -18.26 8.14
N LYS A 154 -0.11 -17.50 8.15
CA LYS A 154 0.58 -17.15 9.40
C LYS A 154 -0.26 -16.21 10.26
N LEU A 155 -0.91 -15.20 9.67
CA LEU A 155 -1.80 -14.29 10.39
C LEU A 155 -2.98 -15.05 11.02
N ASP A 156 -3.62 -15.95 10.26
CA ASP A 156 -4.70 -16.82 10.76
C ASP A 156 -4.25 -17.75 11.89
N ALA A 157 -3.02 -18.25 11.81
CA ALA A 157 -2.39 -19.06 12.85
C ALA A 157 -1.97 -18.25 14.10
N GLY A 158 -2.37 -16.96 14.19
CA GLY A 158 -2.11 -16.10 15.35
C GLY A 158 -0.74 -15.43 15.36
N ASN A 159 0.00 -15.43 14.26
CA ASN A 159 1.20 -14.61 14.15
C ASN A 159 0.80 -13.14 13.88
N PHE A 160 1.70 -12.20 14.18
CA PHE A 160 1.59 -10.86 13.63
C PHE A 160 2.48 -10.71 12.40
N VAL A 161 2.10 -9.81 11.50
CA VAL A 161 2.87 -9.46 10.30
C VAL A 161 3.16 -7.96 10.28
N SER A 162 4.20 -7.53 9.55
CA SER A 162 4.63 -6.12 9.56
C SER A 162 4.76 -5.54 8.16
N SER A 163 4.79 -4.20 8.07
CA SER A 163 5.35 -3.52 6.91
C SER A 163 6.86 -3.78 6.80
N GLY A 164 7.44 -3.59 5.61
CA GLY A 164 8.89 -3.68 5.43
C GLY A 164 9.64 -2.69 6.31
N GLN A 165 9.15 -1.45 6.39
CA GLN A 165 9.73 -0.41 7.23
C GLN A 165 9.72 -0.79 8.73
N ALA A 166 8.59 -1.26 9.25
CA ALA A 166 8.47 -1.69 10.65
C ALA A 166 9.37 -2.90 10.94
N ARG A 167 9.51 -3.84 9.99
CA ARG A 167 10.46 -4.95 10.13
C ARG A 167 11.88 -4.45 10.39
N HIS A 168 12.35 -3.49 9.59
CA HIS A 168 13.71 -2.92 9.76
C HIS A 168 13.83 -2.11 11.05
N LEU A 169 12.86 -1.22 11.31
CA LEU A 169 12.82 -0.37 12.50
C LEU A 169 12.86 -1.17 13.81
N LEU A 170 12.11 -2.26 13.86
CA LEU A 170 11.97 -3.13 15.03
C LEU A 170 12.94 -4.31 15.02
N ARG A 171 13.73 -4.48 13.96
CA ARG A 171 14.67 -5.62 13.76
C ARG A 171 13.97 -6.96 13.98
N LEU A 172 12.87 -7.20 13.23
CA LEU A 172 12.05 -8.39 13.39
C LEU A 172 12.63 -9.57 12.57
N HIS A 173 12.68 -10.75 13.20
CA HIS A 173 13.13 -12.00 12.61
C HIS A 173 12.00 -13.03 12.61
N ARG A 174 11.75 -13.68 11.46
CA ARG A 174 10.69 -14.69 11.32
C ARG A 174 10.84 -15.82 12.35
N GLY A 175 9.72 -16.25 12.91
CA GLY A 175 9.69 -17.31 13.92
C GLY A 175 10.00 -16.86 15.34
N THR A 176 10.61 -15.70 15.52
CA THR A 176 10.84 -15.12 16.85
C THR A 176 9.54 -14.57 17.43
N ARG A 177 9.36 -14.76 18.73
CA ARG A 177 8.22 -14.21 19.48
C ARG A 177 8.57 -12.83 20.04
N TYR A 178 7.62 -11.91 19.93
CA TYR A 178 7.77 -10.54 20.44
C TYR A 178 6.60 -10.17 21.33
N GLN A 179 6.86 -9.43 22.38
CA GLN A 179 5.83 -8.84 23.23
C GLN A 179 5.29 -7.57 22.56
N LEU A 180 3.98 -7.54 22.35
CA LEU A 180 3.20 -6.40 21.91
C LEU A 180 2.49 -5.85 23.16
N ALA A 181 2.64 -4.56 23.45
CA ALA A 181 2.09 -3.91 24.63
C ALA A 181 1.11 -2.81 24.22
N GLY A 182 -0.18 -3.14 24.19
CA GLY A 182 -1.33 -2.25 24.05
C GLY A 182 -1.93 -1.93 25.41
N ALA A 183 -3.26 -1.94 25.53
CA ALA A 183 -3.96 -1.91 26.83
C ALA A 183 -3.61 -3.17 27.65
N SER A 184 -3.39 -4.28 26.97
CA SER A 184 -2.85 -5.52 27.55
C SER A 184 -1.55 -5.93 26.83
N ARG A 185 -0.81 -6.86 27.43
CA ARG A 185 0.41 -7.42 26.84
C ARG A 185 0.12 -8.77 26.22
N LEU A 186 0.61 -8.99 24.99
CA LEU A 186 0.46 -10.24 24.27
C LEU A 186 1.77 -10.61 23.58
N THR A 187 2.22 -11.86 23.72
CA THR A 187 3.44 -12.34 23.06
C THR A 187 3.07 -13.18 21.86
N LEU A 188 3.37 -12.70 20.66
CA LEU A 188 3.04 -13.33 19.39
C LEU A 188 4.29 -13.69 18.58
N PRO A 189 4.26 -14.78 17.81
CA PRO A 189 5.31 -15.08 16.84
C PRO A 189 5.21 -14.14 15.64
N TYR A 190 6.36 -13.76 15.09
CA TYR A 190 6.43 -12.92 13.89
C TYR A 190 6.34 -13.76 12.62
N GLY A 191 5.34 -13.48 11.78
CA GLY A 191 5.05 -14.22 10.55
C GLY A 191 5.81 -13.75 9.31
N GLY A 192 6.15 -12.46 9.24
CA GLY A 192 6.84 -11.89 8.08
C GLY A 192 6.43 -10.46 7.76
N ALA A 193 7.06 -9.89 6.72
CA ALA A 193 6.74 -8.54 6.23
C ALA A 193 6.12 -8.58 4.85
N SER A 194 5.25 -7.59 4.57
CA SER A 194 4.72 -7.30 3.24
C SER A 194 4.26 -5.84 3.15
N ALA A 195 3.97 -5.38 1.93
CA ALA A 195 3.39 -4.06 1.70
C ALA A 195 1.86 -4.14 1.84
N PHE A 196 1.26 -3.37 2.75
CA PHE A 196 -0.19 -3.43 2.99
C PHE A 196 -1.03 -2.47 2.14
N GLY A 197 -0.40 -1.55 1.42
CA GLY A 197 -1.11 -0.56 0.62
C GLY A 197 -1.63 0.65 1.38
N ILE A 198 -1.48 0.67 2.68
CA ILE A 198 -1.99 1.71 3.56
C ILE A 198 -0.83 2.33 4.32
N ARG A 199 -0.59 3.62 4.10
CA ARG A 199 0.46 4.35 4.81
C ARG A 199 0.13 4.44 6.30
N GLY A 200 1.16 4.33 7.13
CA GLY A 200 1.03 4.44 8.58
C GLY A 200 0.56 3.16 9.27
N VAL A 201 0.38 2.05 8.57
CA VAL A 201 0.17 0.72 9.16
C VAL A 201 1.53 0.03 9.28
N ASP A 202 1.98 -0.18 10.50
CA ASP A 202 3.25 -0.83 10.81
C ASP A 202 3.09 -2.33 11.00
N LEU A 203 2.09 -2.73 11.77
CA LEU A 203 1.80 -4.13 12.09
C LEU A 203 0.34 -4.48 11.81
N VAL A 204 0.11 -5.74 11.48
CA VAL A 204 -1.22 -6.32 11.33
C VAL A 204 -1.32 -7.55 12.22
N VAL A 205 -2.40 -7.64 12.99
CA VAL A 205 -2.76 -8.75 13.85
C VAL A 205 -4.15 -9.27 13.49
N SER A 206 -4.49 -10.50 13.91
CA SER A 206 -5.86 -11.00 13.76
C SER A 206 -6.84 -10.30 14.69
N ASN A 207 -8.14 -10.31 14.39
CA ASN A 207 -9.19 -9.76 15.26
C ASN A 207 -9.13 -10.35 16.68
N ARG A 208 -8.78 -11.63 16.82
CA ARG A 208 -8.62 -12.25 18.14
C ARG A 208 -7.48 -11.62 18.94
N ALA A 209 -6.33 -11.39 18.29
CA ALA A 209 -5.21 -10.72 18.94
C ALA A 209 -5.50 -9.24 19.19
N SER A 210 -6.26 -8.58 18.30
CA SER A 210 -6.77 -7.22 18.48
C SER A 210 -7.56 -7.07 19.76
N ALA A 211 -8.56 -7.91 19.97
CA ALA A 211 -9.39 -7.92 21.17
C ALA A 211 -8.56 -8.14 22.45
N THR A 212 -7.60 -9.08 22.42
CA THR A 212 -6.72 -9.36 23.55
C THR A 212 -5.79 -8.19 23.88
N LEU A 213 -5.26 -7.49 22.86
CA LEU A 213 -4.42 -6.31 23.03
C LEU A 213 -5.20 -5.06 23.48
N GLY A 214 -6.54 -5.10 23.43
CA GLY A 214 -7.42 -3.97 23.70
C GLY A 214 -7.28 -2.87 22.66
N LEU A 215 -7.17 -3.24 21.38
CA LEU A 215 -7.23 -2.25 20.30
C LEU A 215 -8.63 -1.64 20.21
N ILE A 216 -8.73 -0.39 19.76
CA ILE A 216 -10.00 0.31 19.60
C ILE A 216 -10.76 -0.34 18.45
N HIS A 217 -11.97 -0.81 18.74
CA HIS A 217 -12.83 -1.47 17.75
C HIS A 217 -13.30 -0.49 16.68
N ASN A 218 -13.21 -0.89 15.41
CA ASN A 218 -13.60 -0.07 14.25
C ASN A 218 -12.99 1.34 14.28
N VAL A 219 -11.75 1.50 14.75
CA VAL A 219 -11.09 2.81 14.78
C VAL A 219 -10.94 3.44 13.41
N ALA A 220 -10.91 2.62 12.37
CA ALA A 220 -10.87 3.11 11.00
C ALA A 220 -11.77 2.29 10.08
N ALA A 221 -12.20 2.92 8.98
CA ALA A 221 -12.86 2.25 7.87
C ALA A 221 -12.17 2.62 6.55
N LEU A 222 -11.84 1.62 5.75
CA LEU A 222 -11.40 1.77 4.36
C LEU A 222 -12.63 1.77 3.47
N ILE A 223 -12.68 2.67 2.50
CA ILE A 223 -13.81 2.83 1.60
C ILE A 223 -13.31 2.74 0.16
N SER A 224 -13.92 1.85 -0.61
CA SER A 224 -13.77 1.78 -2.07
C SER A 224 -14.99 2.40 -2.73
N ALA A 225 -14.77 3.40 -3.57
CA ALA A 225 -15.82 4.10 -4.31
C ALA A 225 -15.30 4.46 -5.71
N PRO A 226 -14.98 3.46 -6.53
CA PRO A 226 -14.41 3.69 -7.86
C PRO A 226 -15.38 4.51 -8.71
N GLY A 227 -14.87 5.58 -9.32
CA GLY A 227 -15.67 6.47 -10.16
C GLY A 227 -16.40 7.61 -9.44
N VAL A 228 -16.32 7.72 -8.11
CA VAL A 228 -16.84 8.88 -7.36
C VAL A 228 -15.74 9.94 -7.26
N ALA A 229 -16.09 11.20 -7.56
CA ALA A 229 -15.16 12.31 -7.40
C ALA A 229 -14.78 12.48 -5.92
N MET A 230 -13.48 12.58 -5.63
CA MET A 230 -12.96 12.65 -4.27
C MET A 230 -13.56 13.75 -3.40
N PRO A 231 -13.79 14.99 -3.89
CA PRO A 231 -14.43 16.03 -3.10
C PRO A 231 -15.87 15.68 -2.69
N ALA A 232 -16.64 15.04 -3.58
CA ALA A 232 -17.99 14.58 -3.30
C ALA A 232 -17.99 13.46 -2.27
N LEU A 233 -17.15 12.44 -2.47
CA LEU A 233 -17.00 11.32 -1.55
C LEU A 233 -16.62 11.79 -0.14
N LYS A 234 -15.65 12.72 -0.02
CA LYS A 234 -15.27 13.28 1.28
C LYS A 234 -16.40 14.01 1.99
N ARG A 235 -17.23 14.77 1.26
CA ARG A 235 -18.39 15.47 1.85
C ARG A 235 -19.43 14.48 2.36
N GLU A 236 -19.82 13.50 1.54
CA GLU A 236 -20.82 12.50 1.89
C GLU A 236 -20.40 11.65 3.08
N VAL A 237 -19.15 11.15 3.03
CA VAL A 237 -18.56 10.40 4.15
C VAL A 237 -18.48 11.26 5.41
N GLY A 238 -18.03 12.53 5.31
CA GLY A 238 -17.98 13.45 6.44
C GLY A 238 -19.34 13.72 7.06
N ALA A 239 -20.41 13.79 6.25
CA ALA A 239 -21.77 13.95 6.74
C ALA A 239 -22.25 12.73 7.55
N VAL A 240 -21.83 11.52 7.17
CA VAL A 240 -22.18 10.28 7.90
C VAL A 240 -21.45 10.17 9.23
N VAL A 241 -20.13 10.43 9.25
CA VAL A 241 -19.30 10.16 10.43
C VAL A 241 -19.18 11.34 11.40
N GLY A 242 -19.58 12.54 10.97
CA GLY A 242 -19.59 13.75 11.81
C GLY A 242 -18.21 14.39 12.00
N ARG A 243 -18.14 15.39 12.90
CA ARG A 243 -16.96 16.26 13.07
C ARG A 243 -15.78 15.62 13.81
N GLY A 244 -15.99 14.53 14.55
CA GLY A 244 -14.95 13.84 15.32
C GLY A 244 -14.02 13.00 14.45
N ALA A 245 -14.53 12.52 13.32
CA ALA A 245 -13.81 11.64 12.43
C ALA A 245 -12.90 12.40 11.45
N ARG A 246 -11.72 11.83 11.20
CA ARG A 246 -10.79 12.33 10.19
C ARG A 246 -10.96 11.54 8.89
N VAL A 247 -11.23 12.26 7.81
CA VAL A 247 -11.42 11.68 6.47
C VAL A 247 -10.19 11.93 5.62
N VAL A 248 -9.50 10.86 5.23
CA VAL A 248 -8.22 10.89 4.51
C VAL A 248 -8.38 10.27 3.13
N GLY A 249 -8.05 11.02 2.06
CA GLY A 249 -7.97 10.46 0.71
C GLY A 249 -6.77 9.55 0.58
N LEU A 250 -6.97 8.36 0.04
CA LEU A 250 -5.92 7.36 -0.21
C LEU A 250 -5.56 7.30 -1.70
N ARG A 251 -6.41 7.86 -2.58
CA ARG A 251 -6.08 7.98 -4.00
C ARG A 251 -4.88 8.89 -4.16
N GLN A 252 -3.83 8.32 -4.70
CA GLN A 252 -2.66 8.89 -5.34
C GLN A 252 -1.65 9.67 -4.49
N PRO A 253 -0.37 9.29 -4.61
CA PRO A 253 0.70 10.27 -4.61
C PRO A 253 0.61 11.12 -5.89
N ARG A 254 0.80 12.44 -5.78
CA ARG A 254 1.13 13.27 -6.94
C ARG A 254 2.49 12.82 -7.45
N LEU A 255 2.68 12.79 -8.78
CA LEU A 255 4.03 12.67 -9.33
C LEU A 255 4.91 13.76 -8.72
N PRO A 256 6.17 13.48 -8.41
CA PRO A 256 7.12 14.52 -8.08
C PRO A 256 7.13 15.53 -9.22
N VAL A 257 6.78 16.79 -8.96
CA VAL A 257 6.89 17.85 -9.96
C VAL A 257 8.34 18.30 -9.91
N ASP A 258 9.15 17.83 -10.84
CA ASP A 258 10.46 18.43 -11.10
C ASP A 258 10.24 19.72 -11.88
N THR A 259 10.53 20.86 -11.26
CA THR A 259 10.38 22.19 -11.86
C THR A 259 11.60 22.58 -12.70
N SER A 260 12.60 21.71 -12.84
CA SER A 260 13.93 22.07 -13.35
C SER A 260 14.24 21.64 -14.79
N THR A 261 13.33 20.95 -15.51
CA THR A 261 13.67 20.40 -16.83
C THR A 261 12.87 21.03 -17.96
N SER A 262 13.57 21.50 -18.98
CA SER A 262 13.10 22.09 -20.24
C SER A 262 12.53 21.06 -21.25
N GLY A 263 11.84 20.02 -20.77
CA GLY A 263 11.17 19.00 -21.58
C GLY A 263 9.71 18.85 -21.14
N HIS A 264 8.82 18.50 -22.10
CA HIS A 264 7.43 18.19 -21.75
C HIS A 264 7.38 16.88 -20.95
N LYS A 265 7.43 17.00 -19.64
CA LYS A 265 7.35 15.89 -18.69
C LYS A 265 5.93 15.81 -18.12
N PRO A 266 5.27 14.65 -18.13
CA PRO A 266 3.92 14.50 -17.59
C PRO A 266 3.83 14.99 -16.14
N ARG A 267 2.83 15.82 -15.83
CA ARG A 267 2.64 16.42 -14.50
C ARG A 267 1.73 15.62 -13.57
N SER A 268 1.13 14.57 -14.09
CA SER A 268 0.21 13.70 -13.35
C SER A 268 0.31 12.27 -13.83
N TYR A 269 -0.09 11.32 -12.99
CA TYR A 269 -0.20 9.92 -13.41
C TYR A 269 -1.16 9.75 -14.60
N LEU A 270 -2.21 10.56 -14.68
CA LEU A 270 -3.13 10.55 -15.82
C LEU A 270 -2.42 10.89 -17.14
N GLU A 271 -1.65 11.98 -17.14
CA GLU A 271 -0.83 12.37 -18.30
C GLU A 271 0.23 11.30 -18.60
N LEU A 272 0.93 10.80 -17.57
CA LEU A 272 1.96 9.78 -17.72
C LEU A 272 1.40 8.51 -18.37
N PHE A 273 0.24 8.01 -17.95
CA PHE A 273 -0.39 6.85 -18.57
C PHE A 273 -0.83 7.13 -20.00
N ARG A 274 -1.42 8.30 -20.28
CA ARG A 274 -1.84 8.71 -21.64
C ARG A 274 -0.65 8.78 -22.59
N GLU A 275 0.39 9.49 -22.20
CA GLU A 275 1.58 9.65 -23.03
C GLU A 275 2.37 8.36 -23.21
N SER A 276 2.50 7.57 -22.12
CA SER A 276 3.18 6.27 -22.19
C SER A 276 2.44 5.29 -23.11
N ALA A 277 1.13 5.20 -23.01
CA ALA A 277 0.35 4.34 -23.92
C ALA A 277 0.48 4.82 -25.36
N ALA A 278 0.31 6.10 -25.64
CA ALA A 278 0.39 6.65 -26.98
C ALA A 278 1.79 6.49 -27.61
N ARG A 279 2.85 6.72 -26.84
CA ARG A 279 4.22 6.72 -27.34
C ARG A 279 4.85 5.34 -27.43
N TYR A 280 4.61 4.45 -26.45
CA TYR A 280 5.29 3.17 -26.34
C TYR A 280 4.44 1.96 -26.70
N CYS A 281 3.12 2.15 -26.84
CA CYS A 281 2.21 1.11 -27.34
C CYS A 281 0.98 1.72 -28.03
N PRO A 282 1.12 2.23 -29.26
CA PRO A 282 -0.01 2.71 -30.05
C PRO A 282 -1.11 1.64 -30.15
N GLY A 283 -2.36 2.01 -29.82
CA GLY A 283 -3.51 1.10 -29.76
C GLY A 283 -3.81 0.53 -28.36
N LEU A 284 -2.88 0.60 -27.40
CA LEU A 284 -3.17 0.32 -26.00
C LEU A 284 -3.95 1.48 -25.37
N SER A 285 -5.11 1.18 -24.78
CA SER A 285 -5.80 2.19 -23.97
C SER A 285 -4.98 2.55 -22.73
N TRP A 286 -4.77 3.86 -22.50
CA TRP A 286 -4.13 4.35 -21.27
C TRP A 286 -4.86 3.89 -20.01
N THR A 287 -6.17 3.62 -20.10
CA THR A 287 -6.97 3.16 -18.95
C THR A 287 -6.58 1.76 -18.50
N VAL A 288 -6.12 0.91 -19.41
CA VAL A 288 -5.59 -0.43 -19.09
C VAL A 288 -4.26 -0.29 -18.37
N LEU A 289 -3.37 0.56 -18.87
CA LEU A 289 -2.08 0.81 -18.23
C LEU A 289 -2.25 1.40 -16.83
N ALA A 290 -3.20 2.34 -16.67
CA ALA A 290 -3.56 2.91 -15.37
C ALA A 290 -4.17 1.85 -14.43
N ALA A 291 -5.04 0.97 -14.94
CA ALA A 291 -5.63 -0.10 -14.14
C ALA A 291 -4.55 -1.06 -13.60
N ILE A 292 -3.57 -1.42 -14.44
CA ILE A 292 -2.41 -2.22 -14.00
C ILE A 292 -1.64 -1.49 -12.89
N GLY A 293 -1.22 -0.24 -13.09
CA GLY A 293 -0.46 0.52 -12.09
C GLY A 293 -1.23 0.70 -10.77
N GLN A 294 -2.56 0.81 -10.84
CA GLN A 294 -3.41 0.88 -9.66
C GLN A 294 -3.43 -0.45 -8.89
N ILE A 295 -3.63 -1.57 -9.59
CA ILE A 295 -3.70 -2.91 -8.98
C ILE A 295 -2.34 -3.31 -8.40
N GLU A 296 -1.25 -3.02 -9.11
CA GLU A 296 0.10 -3.42 -8.71
C GLU A 296 0.59 -2.70 -7.45
N SER A 297 0.43 -1.39 -7.39
CA SER A 297 1.05 -0.60 -6.32
C SER A 297 0.20 0.54 -5.77
N GLY A 298 -1.01 0.78 -6.32
CA GLY A 298 -1.75 2.00 -6.03
C GLY A 298 -1.02 3.24 -6.54
N PHE A 299 -0.51 3.20 -7.78
CA PHE A 299 0.28 4.28 -8.40
C PHE A 299 1.52 4.65 -7.59
N GLY A 300 2.30 3.66 -7.16
CA GLY A 300 3.52 3.88 -6.41
C GLY A 300 3.32 4.16 -4.91
N ALA A 301 2.10 4.02 -4.37
CA ALA A 301 1.89 4.05 -2.93
C ALA A 301 2.64 2.92 -2.22
N ASN A 302 2.89 1.80 -2.93
CA ASN A 302 3.60 0.61 -2.49
C ASN A 302 4.63 0.14 -3.51
N ASN A 303 5.75 0.81 -3.58
CA ASN A 303 6.85 0.47 -4.48
C ASN A 303 7.77 -0.64 -3.95
N GLY A 304 7.59 -1.06 -2.70
CA GLY A 304 8.45 -2.03 -2.04
C GLY A 304 8.34 -3.45 -2.64
N PRO A 305 9.29 -4.34 -2.32
CA PRO A 305 9.30 -5.67 -2.90
C PRO A 305 8.05 -6.46 -2.50
N SER A 306 7.40 -7.04 -3.51
CA SER A 306 6.34 -8.05 -3.29
C SER A 306 6.94 -9.33 -2.69
N SER A 307 6.09 -10.30 -2.38
CA SER A 307 6.57 -11.62 -1.93
C SER A 307 7.42 -12.33 -3.00
N ALA A 308 7.22 -12.02 -4.27
CA ALA A 308 8.01 -12.52 -5.40
C ALA A 308 9.22 -11.61 -5.74
N GLY A 309 9.43 -10.51 -5.00
CA GLY A 309 10.52 -9.58 -5.23
C GLY A 309 10.25 -8.54 -6.32
N ALA A 310 8.99 -8.36 -6.76
CA ALA A 310 8.63 -7.33 -7.72
C ALA A 310 8.73 -5.93 -7.10
N LEU A 311 9.15 -4.92 -7.88
CA LEU A 311 9.52 -3.59 -7.42
C LEU A 311 8.83 -2.49 -8.24
N GLY A 312 8.73 -1.32 -7.63
CA GLY A 312 8.32 -0.08 -8.26
C GLY A 312 6.82 0.06 -8.50
N PRO A 313 6.39 1.19 -9.10
CA PRO A 313 4.97 1.51 -9.28
C PRO A 313 4.23 0.53 -10.19
N MET A 314 4.96 -0.18 -11.06
CA MET A 314 4.41 -1.18 -11.98
C MET A 314 4.79 -2.62 -11.58
N GLN A 315 5.40 -2.83 -10.40
CA GLN A 315 5.77 -4.12 -9.81
C GLN A 315 6.51 -5.06 -10.76
N PHE A 316 7.57 -4.58 -11.39
CA PHE A 316 8.45 -5.40 -12.22
C PHE A 316 9.28 -6.38 -11.40
N LEU A 317 9.35 -7.62 -11.84
CA LEU A 317 10.39 -8.54 -11.38
C LEU A 317 11.77 -8.06 -11.86
N PRO A 318 12.87 -8.24 -11.06
CA PRO A 318 14.20 -7.79 -11.47
C PRO A 318 14.70 -8.36 -12.81
N SER A 319 14.31 -9.59 -13.17
CA SER A 319 14.60 -10.20 -14.48
C SER A 319 13.89 -9.49 -15.61
N THR A 320 12.59 -9.24 -15.46
CA THR A 320 11.77 -8.53 -16.45
C THR A 320 12.23 -7.08 -16.60
N TRP A 321 12.61 -6.42 -15.48
CA TRP A 321 13.12 -5.06 -15.52
C TRP A 321 14.42 -4.94 -16.33
N ARG A 322 15.34 -5.88 -16.18
CA ARG A 322 16.60 -5.88 -16.95
C ARG A 322 16.39 -5.98 -18.46
N GLU A 323 15.31 -6.61 -18.89
CA GLU A 323 14.98 -6.80 -20.31
C GLU A 323 14.18 -5.63 -20.87
N TRP A 324 13.22 -5.11 -20.08
CA TRP A 324 12.19 -4.18 -20.53
C TRP A 324 12.33 -2.77 -20.01
N GLY A 325 13.16 -2.52 -19.00
CA GLY A 325 13.38 -1.20 -18.42
C GLY A 325 13.96 -0.23 -19.45
N ILE A 326 13.39 0.96 -19.53
CA ILE A 326 13.87 2.07 -20.36
C ILE A 326 13.86 3.35 -19.55
N SER A 327 14.84 4.21 -19.79
CA SER A 327 14.81 5.63 -19.37
C SER A 327 13.92 6.39 -20.34
N ALA A 328 12.94 7.13 -19.80
CA ALA A 328 11.97 7.85 -20.60
C ALA A 328 11.71 9.25 -20.04
N PHE A 329 11.08 10.12 -20.81
CA PHE A 329 10.74 11.48 -20.40
C PHE A 329 11.93 12.32 -19.87
N GLY A 330 13.14 12.06 -20.36
CA GLY A 330 14.35 12.76 -19.95
C GLY A 330 15.00 12.28 -18.65
N GLU A 331 14.57 11.12 -18.13
CA GLU A 331 15.25 10.50 -17.01
C GLU A 331 16.63 9.97 -17.39
N PRO A 332 17.61 9.99 -16.46
CA PRO A 332 18.97 9.52 -16.73
C PRO A 332 19.05 8.00 -16.88
N ASP A 333 20.01 7.53 -17.67
CA ASP A 333 20.41 6.13 -17.71
C ASP A 333 21.34 5.77 -16.52
N PRO A 334 21.25 4.55 -15.97
CA PRO A 334 20.29 3.47 -16.29
C PRO A 334 18.90 3.71 -15.70
N PRO A 335 17.84 3.10 -16.31
CA PRO A 335 16.47 3.25 -15.85
C PRO A 335 16.28 2.77 -14.41
N ASN A 336 15.47 3.50 -13.67
CA ASN A 336 15.15 3.23 -12.26
C ASN A 336 13.74 2.62 -12.12
N VAL A 337 13.66 1.35 -11.69
CA VAL A 337 12.38 0.64 -11.50
C VAL A 337 11.45 1.32 -10.49
N MET A 338 12.00 2.13 -9.58
CA MET A 338 11.23 2.87 -8.57
C MET A 338 10.67 4.19 -9.10
N ASP A 339 11.17 4.66 -10.25
CA ASP A 339 10.73 5.90 -10.89
C ASP A 339 9.51 5.63 -11.78
N PRO A 340 8.38 6.30 -11.57
CA PRO A 340 7.21 6.16 -12.42
C PRO A 340 7.45 6.59 -13.87
N TYR A 341 8.36 7.54 -14.13
CA TYR A 341 8.68 8.00 -15.49
C TYR A 341 9.43 6.94 -16.31
N ASP A 342 10.09 6.00 -15.66
CA ASP A 342 10.72 4.85 -16.30
C ASP A 342 9.81 3.62 -16.27
N ALA A 343 9.17 3.36 -15.13
CA ALA A 343 8.40 2.13 -14.92
C ALA A 343 7.12 2.07 -15.77
N VAL A 344 6.39 3.19 -15.93
CA VAL A 344 5.13 3.21 -16.69
C VAL A 344 5.37 3.05 -18.19
N PRO A 345 6.34 3.76 -18.83
CA PRO A 345 6.70 3.52 -20.22
C PRO A 345 7.23 2.11 -20.48
N SER A 346 8.03 1.57 -19.56
CA SER A 346 8.54 0.20 -19.65
C SER A 346 7.40 -0.83 -19.63
N ALA A 347 6.36 -0.61 -18.79
CA ALA A 347 5.18 -1.46 -18.77
C ALA A 347 4.37 -1.37 -20.07
N ALA A 348 4.22 -0.15 -20.63
CA ALA A 348 3.57 0.00 -21.94
C ALA A 348 4.31 -0.74 -23.04
N ARG A 349 5.64 -0.63 -23.07
CA ARG A 349 6.51 -1.36 -24.03
C ARG A 349 6.39 -2.88 -23.88
N TYR A 350 6.45 -3.40 -22.66
CA TYR A 350 6.27 -4.82 -22.36
C TYR A 350 4.90 -5.35 -22.85
N LEU A 351 3.83 -4.63 -22.49
CA LEU A 351 2.47 -4.98 -22.93
C LEU A 351 2.32 -4.94 -24.46
N CYS A 352 2.98 -3.98 -25.11
CA CYS A 352 2.98 -3.88 -26.57
C CYS A 352 3.60 -5.10 -27.24
N ALA A 353 4.77 -5.52 -26.76
CA ALA A 353 5.45 -6.73 -27.24
C ALA A 353 4.60 -8.00 -27.01
N ALA A 354 3.80 -8.02 -25.95
CA ALA A 354 2.84 -9.10 -25.69
C ALA A 354 1.55 -9.01 -26.52
N GLY A 355 1.39 -7.95 -27.35
CA GLY A 355 0.27 -7.80 -28.31
C GLY A 355 -0.85 -6.86 -27.85
N ALA A 356 -0.66 -6.05 -26.81
CA ALA A 356 -1.69 -5.15 -26.27
C ALA A 356 -2.10 -4.00 -27.21
N GLY A 357 -1.31 -3.72 -28.26
CA GLY A 357 -1.64 -2.72 -29.28
C GLY A 357 -2.86 -3.09 -30.14
N THR A 358 -3.39 -4.29 -30.00
CA THR A 358 -4.58 -4.75 -30.70
C THR A 358 -5.66 -5.23 -29.74
N ARG A 359 -6.93 -5.06 -30.13
CA ARG A 359 -8.07 -5.55 -29.34
C ARG A 359 -8.01 -7.07 -29.12
N ALA A 360 -7.60 -7.83 -30.14
CA ALA A 360 -7.50 -9.29 -30.07
C ALA A 360 -6.36 -9.77 -29.15
N GLY A 361 -5.26 -9.01 -29.05
CA GLY A 361 -4.11 -9.37 -28.23
C GLY A 361 -4.18 -8.88 -26.80
N LEU A 362 -5.08 -7.94 -26.48
CA LEU A 362 -5.11 -7.24 -25.20
C LEU A 362 -5.24 -8.17 -23.99
N ALA A 363 -6.20 -9.09 -24.01
CA ALA A 363 -6.41 -10.02 -22.89
C ALA A 363 -5.19 -10.93 -22.67
N ARG A 364 -4.58 -11.41 -23.76
CA ARG A 364 -3.36 -12.22 -23.70
C ARG A 364 -2.17 -11.42 -23.15
N ALA A 365 -2.03 -10.16 -23.52
CA ALA A 365 -0.97 -9.29 -23.01
C ALA A 365 -1.11 -9.01 -21.50
N ILE A 366 -2.33 -8.76 -21.03
CA ILE A 366 -2.63 -8.61 -19.61
C ILE A 366 -2.34 -9.93 -18.86
N PHE A 367 -2.70 -11.08 -19.45
CA PHE A 367 -2.39 -12.39 -18.88
C PHE A 367 -0.87 -12.64 -18.81
N ALA A 368 -0.09 -12.20 -19.80
CA ALA A 368 1.37 -12.30 -19.78
C ALA A 368 1.99 -11.44 -18.66
N TYR A 369 1.35 -10.33 -18.28
CA TYR A 369 1.79 -9.47 -17.17
C TYR A 369 1.66 -10.17 -15.80
N ASN A 370 0.53 -10.87 -15.61
CA ASN A 370 0.26 -11.66 -14.41
C ASN A 370 -0.59 -12.88 -14.80
N HIS A 371 -0.01 -14.06 -14.73
CA HIS A 371 -0.55 -15.33 -15.24
C HIS A 371 -1.81 -15.81 -14.51
N ALA A 372 -2.87 -14.95 -14.47
CA ALA A 372 -4.12 -15.25 -13.80
C ALA A 372 -5.34 -14.64 -14.53
N ASP A 373 -6.33 -15.47 -14.87
CA ASP A 373 -7.54 -15.01 -15.58
C ASP A 373 -8.35 -13.98 -14.78
N TRP A 374 -8.41 -14.13 -13.46
CA TRP A 374 -9.07 -13.16 -12.60
C TRP A 374 -8.42 -11.77 -12.66
N TYR A 375 -7.08 -11.71 -12.80
CA TYR A 375 -6.35 -10.46 -12.97
C TYR A 375 -6.72 -9.76 -14.28
N VAL A 376 -6.84 -10.53 -15.38
CA VAL A 376 -7.29 -10.01 -16.68
C VAL A 376 -8.68 -9.40 -16.54
N ALA A 377 -9.61 -10.12 -15.90
CA ALA A 377 -10.97 -9.63 -15.69
C ALA A 377 -11.00 -8.34 -14.86
N GLU A 378 -10.19 -8.25 -13.83
CA GLU A 378 -10.10 -7.10 -12.94
C GLU A 378 -9.50 -5.87 -13.62
N VAL A 379 -8.37 -6.02 -14.31
CA VAL A 379 -7.75 -4.95 -15.10
C VAL A 379 -8.74 -4.38 -16.10
N LEU A 380 -9.44 -5.24 -16.84
CA LEU A 380 -10.43 -4.80 -17.84
C LEU A 380 -11.65 -4.14 -17.20
N ALA A 381 -12.09 -4.59 -16.04
CA ALA A 381 -13.20 -3.97 -15.30
C ALA A 381 -12.82 -2.56 -14.83
N LEU A 382 -11.65 -2.42 -14.21
CA LEU A 382 -11.14 -1.13 -13.73
C LEU A 382 -10.83 -0.17 -14.88
N ALA A 383 -10.28 -0.67 -15.99
CA ALA A 383 -10.05 0.14 -17.19
C ALA A 383 -11.35 0.74 -17.74
N ARG A 384 -12.45 -0.05 -17.77
CA ARG A 384 -13.78 0.45 -18.15
C ARG A 384 -14.31 1.52 -17.18
N GLN A 385 -14.02 1.42 -15.88
CA GLN A 385 -14.38 2.47 -14.93
C GLN A 385 -13.62 3.76 -15.21
N TYR A 386 -12.30 3.67 -15.43
CA TYR A 386 -11.50 4.85 -15.79
C TYR A 386 -11.98 5.50 -17.10
N ALA A 387 -12.34 4.71 -18.10
CA ALA A 387 -12.89 5.24 -19.35
C ALA A 387 -14.20 6.01 -19.14
N ARG A 388 -15.06 5.59 -18.20
CA ARG A 388 -16.31 6.33 -17.89
C ARG A 388 -16.10 7.62 -17.10
N VAL A 389 -15.01 7.73 -16.34
CA VAL A 389 -14.75 8.87 -15.45
C VAL A 389 -13.85 9.92 -16.07
N TYR A 390 -12.93 9.51 -16.93
CA TYR A 390 -11.86 10.36 -17.45
C TYR A 390 -11.72 10.30 -18.99
N GLY A 391 -12.58 9.52 -19.66
CA GLY A 391 -12.61 9.34 -21.12
C GLY A 391 -13.44 10.37 -21.84
#